data_85aa2c47b8c57e8432317adfeda6ac40
#
_entry.id   85aa2c47b8c57e8432317adfeda6ac40
#
_cell.length_a   1.000
_cell.length_b   1.000
_cell.length_c   1.000
_cell.angle_alpha   90.00
_cell.angle_beta   90.00
_cell.angle_gamma   90.00
#
_symmetry.space_group_name_H-M   'P 1'
#
loop_
_entity.id
_entity.type
_entity.pdbx_description
1 polymer ?
#
loop_
_entity_poly.entity_id
_entity_poly.type
_entity_poly.pdbx_seq_one_letter_code
_entity_poly.pdbx_strand_id
1 'polypeptide(L)'
;MFSILRRLFSSKKPDLEALFVEGAIVIDVRTVTEYNRGHGKGSRHIPLQSLPSKITALNKQQKTLITCCASGIRSGKAAKILNQAGLTAFNGGSWQQVEQARQRSQTVE
;
A
#
# COMPACT_ATOMS: atom_id res chain seq x y z
N MET A 1 -4.10 22.40 -6.44
CA MET A 1 -4.15 20.99 -6.86
C MET A 1 -2.78 20.39 -7.08
N PHE A 2 -1.93 21.01 -7.86
CA PHE A 2 -0.57 20.50 -8.04
C PHE A 2 0.22 20.40 -6.77
N SER A 3 0.04 21.34 -5.85
CA SER A 3 0.79 21.34 -4.60
C SER A 3 0.45 20.12 -3.74
N ILE A 4 -0.79 19.65 -3.80
CA ILE A 4 -1.21 18.47 -3.05
C ILE A 4 -0.57 17.21 -3.64
N LEU A 5 -0.62 17.07 -4.96
CA LEU A 5 0.02 15.95 -5.63
C LEU A 5 1.52 15.91 -5.38
N ARG A 6 2.16 17.09 -5.45
CA ARG A 6 3.57 17.20 -5.16
C ARG A 6 3.89 16.73 -3.77
N ARG A 7 3.08 17.13 -2.80
CA ARG A 7 3.29 16.73 -1.41
C ARG A 7 3.23 15.23 -1.26
N LEU A 8 2.27 14.58 -1.92
CA LEU A 8 2.13 13.13 -1.84
C LEU A 8 3.31 12.39 -2.48
N PHE A 9 3.81 12.89 -3.60
CA PHE A 9 4.86 12.18 -4.33
C PHE A 9 6.28 12.60 -3.95
N SER A 10 6.47 13.83 -3.47
CA SER A 10 7.79 14.31 -3.10
C SER A 10 8.13 14.04 -1.66
N SER A 11 7.14 13.75 -0.84
CA SER A 11 7.35 13.43 0.56
C SER A 11 8.06 12.09 0.68
N LYS A 12 8.96 11.97 1.64
CA LYS A 12 9.62 10.69 1.90
C LYS A 12 8.66 9.66 2.44
N LYS A 13 7.60 10.12 3.13
CA LYS A 13 6.57 9.26 3.68
C LYS A 13 5.21 9.75 3.24
N PRO A 14 4.41 8.90 2.64
CA PRO A 14 3.05 9.29 2.27
C PRO A 14 2.19 9.48 3.52
N ASP A 15 1.15 10.28 3.39
CA ASP A 15 0.17 10.45 4.44
C ASP A 15 -0.81 9.29 4.35
N LEU A 16 -0.52 8.23 5.10
CA LEU A 16 -1.29 6.99 5.02
C LEU A 16 -2.74 7.20 5.47
N GLU A 17 -2.96 8.00 6.50
CA GLU A 17 -4.33 8.23 6.98
C GLU A 17 -5.17 8.89 5.91
N ALA A 18 -4.62 9.88 5.21
CA ALA A 18 -5.33 10.54 4.12
C ALA A 18 -5.65 9.56 3.01
N LEU A 19 -4.71 8.65 2.68
CA LEU A 19 -4.95 7.66 1.64
C LEU A 19 -6.07 6.71 2.03
N PHE A 20 -6.14 6.29 3.29
CA PHE A 20 -7.22 5.43 3.76
C PHE A 20 -8.56 6.14 3.68
N VAL A 21 -8.61 7.41 4.06
CA VAL A 21 -9.85 8.19 3.96
C VAL A 21 -10.36 8.20 2.53
N GLU A 22 -9.45 8.23 1.56
CA GLU A 22 -9.83 8.24 0.15
C GLU A 22 -10.10 6.85 -0.43
N GLY A 23 -10.00 5.81 0.39
CA GLY A 23 -10.39 4.48 -0.05
C GLY A 23 -9.25 3.60 -0.55
N ALA A 24 -8.02 3.92 -0.21
CA ALA A 24 -6.88 3.09 -0.62
C ALA A 24 -7.00 1.68 -0.05
N ILE A 25 -6.50 0.71 -0.81
CA ILE A 25 -6.46 -0.68 -0.36
C ILE A 25 -5.00 -1.09 -0.13
N VAL A 26 -4.81 -2.03 0.80
CA VAL A 26 -3.49 -2.46 1.22
C VAL A 26 -3.12 -3.76 0.53
N ILE A 27 -1.91 -3.78 -0.02
CA ILE A 27 -1.31 -4.98 -0.63
C ILE A 27 -0.09 -5.36 0.21
N ASP A 28 -0.18 -6.48 0.91
CA ASP A 28 0.92 -7.00 1.71
C ASP A 28 1.73 -7.95 0.84
N VAL A 29 2.99 -7.62 0.62
CA VAL A 29 3.83 -8.36 -0.33
C VAL A 29 4.81 -9.31 0.35
N ARG A 30 4.56 -9.62 1.63
CA ARG A 30 5.40 -10.56 2.37
C ARG A 30 5.14 -12.00 1.94
N THR A 31 5.93 -12.92 2.51
CA THR A 31 5.72 -14.34 2.26
C THR A 31 4.44 -14.83 2.95
N VAL A 32 3.96 -16.00 2.52
CA VAL A 32 2.79 -16.64 3.14
C VAL A 32 3.01 -16.85 4.64
N THR A 33 4.20 -17.33 5.00
CA THR A 33 4.51 -17.60 6.41
C THR A 33 4.44 -16.33 7.24
N GLU A 34 5.02 -15.25 6.75
CA GLU A 34 4.96 -13.96 7.46
C GLU A 34 3.52 -13.48 7.59
N TYR A 35 2.77 -13.53 6.51
CA TYR A 35 1.39 -13.04 6.49
C TYR A 35 0.52 -13.82 7.48
N ASN A 36 0.71 -15.13 7.54
CA ASN A 36 -0.09 -15.97 8.42
C ASN A 36 0.22 -15.77 9.90
N ARG A 37 1.38 -15.23 10.23
CA ARG A 37 1.75 -14.91 11.61
C ARG A 37 1.08 -13.63 12.12
N GLY A 38 0.55 -12.82 11.22
CA GLY A 38 -0.12 -11.58 11.56
C GLY A 38 -0.12 -10.65 10.38
N HIS A 39 -1.22 -9.94 10.17
CA HIS A 39 -1.34 -9.00 9.07
C HIS A 39 -2.43 -7.98 9.38
N GLY A 40 -2.48 -6.92 8.59
CA GLY A 40 -3.45 -5.87 8.78
C GLY A 40 -4.84 -6.31 8.37
N LYS A 41 -5.84 -5.80 9.08
CA LYS A 41 -7.23 -6.11 8.78
C LYS A 41 -7.58 -5.59 7.38
N GLY A 42 -8.15 -6.46 6.56
CA GLY A 42 -8.56 -6.09 5.22
C GLY A 42 -7.45 -6.01 4.20
N SER A 43 -6.20 -6.27 4.60
CA SER A 43 -5.11 -6.28 3.64
C SER A 43 -5.25 -7.48 2.69
N ARG A 44 -4.77 -7.28 1.47
CA ARG A 44 -4.74 -8.35 0.47
C ARG A 44 -3.32 -8.87 0.38
N HIS A 45 -3.18 -10.17 0.37
CA HIS A 45 -1.87 -10.80 0.32
C HIS A 45 -1.49 -11.13 -1.11
N ILE A 46 -0.46 -10.48 -1.61
CA ILE A 46 0.13 -10.76 -2.92
C ILE A 46 1.63 -10.74 -2.74
N PRO A 47 2.27 -11.90 -2.55
CA PRO A 47 3.74 -11.93 -2.42
C PRO A 47 4.42 -11.20 -3.57
N LEU A 48 5.54 -10.58 -3.29
CA LEU A 48 6.22 -9.72 -4.27
C LEU A 48 6.42 -10.39 -5.62
N GLN A 49 6.86 -11.65 -5.63
CA GLN A 49 7.11 -12.35 -6.90
C GLN A 49 5.84 -12.66 -7.67
N SER A 50 4.69 -12.65 -7.02
CA SER A 50 3.41 -12.88 -7.69
C SER A 50 2.77 -11.62 -8.22
N LEU A 51 3.31 -10.46 -7.85
CA LEU A 51 2.70 -9.18 -8.15
C LEU A 51 2.48 -8.93 -9.65
N PRO A 52 3.47 -9.22 -10.53
CA PRO A 52 3.27 -8.97 -11.96
C PRO A 52 2.03 -9.64 -12.53
N SER A 53 1.71 -10.85 -12.07
CA SER A 53 0.55 -11.58 -12.59
C SER A 53 -0.78 -11.02 -12.09
N LYS A 54 -0.76 -10.11 -11.12
CA LYS A 54 -1.98 -9.54 -10.53
C LYS A 54 -2.26 -8.12 -10.99
N ILE A 55 -1.39 -7.54 -11.78
CA ILE A 55 -1.51 -6.14 -12.18
C ILE A 55 -2.81 -5.84 -12.89
N THR A 56 -3.21 -6.69 -13.84
CA THR A 56 -4.44 -6.48 -14.59
C THR A 56 -5.65 -6.43 -13.67
N ALA A 57 -5.74 -7.38 -12.74
CA ALA A 57 -6.87 -7.41 -11.80
C ALA A 57 -6.86 -6.21 -10.88
N LEU A 58 -5.69 -5.81 -10.40
CA LEU A 58 -5.58 -4.62 -9.53
C LEU A 58 -5.97 -3.36 -10.28
N ASN A 59 -5.56 -3.24 -11.54
CA ASN A 59 -5.87 -2.07 -12.34
C ASN A 59 -7.36 -1.90 -12.56
N LYS A 60 -8.09 -3.00 -12.68
CA LYS A 60 -9.54 -2.93 -12.88
C LYS A 60 -10.27 -2.28 -11.72
N GLN A 61 -9.71 -2.32 -10.54
CA GLN A 61 -10.36 -1.77 -9.36
C GLN A 61 -10.26 -0.25 -9.27
N GLN A 62 -9.33 0.36 -10.00
CA GLN A 62 -9.17 1.82 -10.04
C GLN A 62 -9.02 2.42 -8.63
N LYS A 63 -8.25 1.75 -7.78
CA LYS A 63 -8.01 2.18 -6.40
C LYS A 63 -6.56 2.55 -6.21
N THR A 64 -6.30 3.50 -5.33
CA THR A 64 -4.96 3.76 -4.86
C THR A 64 -4.51 2.60 -3.98
N LEU A 65 -3.26 2.20 -4.12
CA LEU A 65 -2.71 1.05 -3.42
C LEU A 65 -1.66 1.49 -2.41
N ILE A 66 -1.69 0.86 -1.23
CA ILE A 66 -0.65 1.04 -0.24
C ILE A 66 0.03 -0.32 -0.11
N THR A 67 1.32 -0.39 -0.44
CA THR A 67 2.07 -1.63 -0.29
C THR A 67 2.71 -1.68 1.09
N CYS A 68 2.85 -2.86 1.65
CA CYS A 68 3.54 -3.02 2.93
C CYS A 68 4.30 -4.35 2.95
N CYS A 69 5.29 -4.41 3.84
CA CYS A 69 6.05 -5.63 4.10
C CYS A 69 6.55 -5.57 5.55
N ALA A 70 7.68 -6.23 5.86
CA ALA A 70 8.21 -6.21 7.22
C ALA A 70 8.87 -4.88 7.56
N SER A 71 9.64 -4.31 6.63
CA SER A 71 10.45 -3.11 6.89
C SER A 71 10.29 -2.01 5.86
N GLY A 72 9.64 -2.28 4.74
CA GLY A 72 9.46 -1.30 3.69
C GLY A 72 10.31 -1.52 2.45
N ILE A 73 11.26 -2.44 2.47
CA ILE A 73 12.14 -2.66 1.33
C ILE A 73 11.41 -3.36 0.19
N ARG A 74 10.80 -4.51 0.48
CA ARG A 74 10.04 -5.24 -0.54
C ARG A 74 8.85 -4.45 -1.02
N SER A 75 8.18 -3.76 -0.10
CA SER A 75 7.02 -2.95 -0.46
C SER A 75 7.41 -1.72 -1.29
N GLY A 76 8.64 -1.22 -1.12
CA GLY A 76 9.15 -0.18 -1.99
C GLY A 76 9.31 -0.66 -3.42
N LYS A 77 9.84 -1.87 -3.59
CA LYS A 77 9.95 -2.49 -4.91
C LYS A 77 8.58 -2.72 -5.53
N ALA A 78 7.63 -3.17 -4.71
CA ALA A 78 6.27 -3.41 -5.17
C ALA A 78 5.62 -2.13 -5.66
N ALA A 79 5.74 -1.04 -4.89
CA ALA A 79 5.17 0.24 -5.29
C ALA A 79 5.75 0.71 -6.62
N LYS A 80 7.05 0.52 -6.81
CA LYS A 80 7.70 0.89 -8.06
C LYS A 80 7.15 0.09 -9.24
N ILE A 81 7.02 -1.22 -9.06
CA ILE A 81 6.45 -2.09 -10.10
C ILE A 81 5.04 -1.63 -10.48
N LEU A 82 4.22 -1.36 -9.48
CA LEU A 82 2.83 -0.95 -9.72
C LEU A 82 2.75 0.40 -10.42
N ASN A 83 3.54 1.37 -9.96
CA ASN A 83 3.54 2.69 -10.58
C ASN A 83 4.04 2.64 -12.02
N GLN A 84 5.05 1.82 -12.28
CA GLN A 84 5.56 1.67 -13.66
C GLN A 84 4.52 1.02 -14.58
N ALA A 85 3.59 0.26 -14.00
CA ALA A 85 2.52 -0.37 -14.78
C ALA A 85 1.29 0.54 -14.90
N GLY A 86 1.37 1.76 -14.42
CA GLY A 86 0.29 2.74 -14.58
C GLY A 86 -0.69 2.79 -13.43
N LEU A 87 -0.48 2.02 -12.37
CA LEU A 87 -1.32 2.11 -11.19
C LEU A 87 -0.77 3.21 -10.27
N THR A 88 -1.52 3.55 -9.24
CA THR A 88 -1.08 4.52 -8.23
C THR A 88 -0.81 3.77 -6.93
N ALA A 89 0.44 3.71 -6.54
CA ALA A 89 0.84 2.96 -5.36
C ALA A 89 1.84 3.73 -4.51
N PHE A 90 1.72 3.58 -3.20
CA PHE A 90 2.59 4.22 -2.23
C PHE A 90 3.18 3.15 -1.32
N ASN A 91 4.47 3.26 -1.02
CA ASN A 91 5.11 2.36 -0.06
C ASN A 91 4.70 2.77 1.35
N GLY A 92 3.94 1.90 2.01
CA GLY A 92 3.47 2.17 3.37
C GLY A 92 4.47 1.81 4.46
N GLY A 93 5.51 1.06 4.12
CA GLY A 93 6.51 0.63 5.09
C GLY A 93 6.14 -0.70 5.73
N SER A 94 6.29 -0.78 7.05
CA SER A 94 5.93 -2.01 7.76
C SER A 94 4.42 -2.18 7.82
N TRP A 95 3.98 -3.43 7.82
CA TRP A 95 2.55 -3.70 7.87
C TRP A 95 1.92 -3.19 9.17
N GLN A 96 2.70 -3.15 10.26
CA GLN A 96 2.20 -2.62 11.52
C GLN A 96 1.93 -1.12 11.43
N GLN A 97 2.84 -0.37 10.80
CA GLN A 97 2.63 1.07 10.60
C GLN A 97 1.38 1.33 9.76
N VAL A 98 1.22 0.53 8.71
CA VAL A 98 0.06 0.68 7.83
C VAL A 98 -1.23 0.36 8.59
N GLU A 99 -1.23 -0.72 9.38
CA GLU A 99 -2.41 -1.07 10.16
C GLU A 99 -2.74 -0.01 11.20
N GLN A 100 -1.71 0.56 11.86
CA GLN A 100 -1.94 1.64 12.82
C GLN A 100 -2.56 2.86 12.14
N ALA A 101 -2.07 3.20 10.95
CA ALA A 101 -2.65 4.32 10.20
C ALA A 101 -4.10 4.05 9.81
N ARG A 102 -4.40 2.80 9.42
CA ARG A 102 -5.77 2.42 9.09
C ARG A 102 -6.69 2.62 10.30
N GLN A 103 -6.24 2.15 11.46
CA GLN A 103 -7.02 2.30 12.69
C GLN A 103 -7.25 3.77 13.03
N ARG A 104 -6.22 4.60 12.91
CA ARG A 104 -6.37 6.03 13.19
C ARG A 104 -7.33 6.70 12.22
N SER A 105 -7.31 6.28 10.96
CA SER A 105 -8.20 6.88 9.97
C SER A 105 -9.67 6.61 10.26
N GLN A 106 -9.96 5.55 11.00
CA GLN A 106 -11.34 5.17 11.31
C GLN A 106 -11.86 5.81 12.59
N THR A 107 -11.00 6.42 13.38
CA THR A 107 -11.42 7.07 14.64
C THR A 107 -11.66 8.55 14.48
N VAL A 108 -11.46 9.09 13.29
CA VAL A 108 -11.70 10.50 13.02
C VAL A 108 -13.19 10.70 12.76
N GLU A 109 -13.85 11.40 13.66
CA GLU A 109 -15.29 11.66 13.56
C GLU A 109 -15.57 13.13 13.67
#